data_9354379467c822cb81ebcd4940814ed8
#
_entry.id   9354379467c822cb81ebcd4940814ed8
#
_cell.length_a   1.000
_cell.length_b   1.000
_cell.length_c   1.000
_cell.angle_alpha   90.00
_cell.angle_beta   90.00
_cell.angle_gamma   90.00
#
_symmetry.space_group_name_H-M   'P 1'
#
loop_
_entity.id
_entity.type
_entity.pdbx_description
1 polymer ?
#
loop_
_entity_poly.entity_id
_entity_poly.type
_entity_poly.pdbx_seq_one_letter_code
_entity_poly.pdbx_strand_id
1 'polypeptide(L)'
;MYKECGAPLENVSARLVVTVVSVHKDYVVVDGGCKTFATDPQLDQPPYFFEGYAWFPQYPELRIRRLTEEHGMVTAEGPMPELKVGDMLEAIPVHICPTVNLQNQIYVADGGVLRTEIVAGRGKLQ
;
A
#
# COMPACT_ATOMS: atom_id res chain seq x y z
N MET A 1 4.29 7.99 -7.01
CA MET A 1 5.74 8.24 -6.81
C MET A 1 6.61 7.60 -7.87
N TYR A 2 6.63 6.27 -8.08
CA TYR A 2 7.49 5.68 -9.07
C TYR A 2 7.18 6.14 -10.51
N LYS A 3 5.92 6.40 -10.86
CA LYS A 3 5.51 6.91 -12.18
C LYS A 3 6.08 8.30 -12.49
N GLU A 4 6.11 9.14 -11.48
CA GLU A 4 6.59 10.53 -11.63
C GLU A 4 8.12 10.62 -11.63
N CYS A 5 8.78 9.71 -10.93
CA CYS A 5 10.25 9.66 -10.87
C CYS A 5 10.88 8.90 -12.05
N GLY A 6 10.06 8.29 -12.93
CA GLY A 6 10.54 7.50 -14.05
C GLY A 6 11.24 6.20 -13.67
N ALA A 7 11.14 5.78 -12.40
CA ALA A 7 11.70 4.51 -11.96
C ALA A 7 10.84 3.35 -12.49
N PRO A 8 11.43 2.34 -13.14
CA PRO A 8 10.68 1.17 -13.57
C PRO A 8 10.15 0.38 -12.36
N LEU A 9 8.99 -0.27 -12.53
CA LEU A 9 8.30 -0.99 -11.45
C LEU A 9 9.16 -2.08 -10.81
N GLU A 10 10.00 -2.73 -11.57
CA GLU A 10 10.95 -3.74 -11.11
C GLU A 10 12.00 -3.20 -10.12
N ASN A 11 12.24 -1.90 -10.13
CA ASN A 11 13.17 -1.25 -9.20
C ASN A 11 12.49 -0.85 -7.88
N VAL A 12 11.16 -0.97 -7.77
CA VAL A 12 10.43 -0.72 -6.54
C VAL A 12 10.37 -2.01 -5.74
N SER A 13 11.23 -2.14 -4.74
CA SER A 13 11.39 -3.37 -3.95
C SER A 13 10.39 -3.52 -2.81
N ALA A 14 9.90 -2.40 -2.25
CA ALA A 14 8.97 -2.46 -1.12
C ALA A 14 7.53 -2.72 -1.59
N ARG A 15 6.91 -3.73 -1.01
CA ARG A 15 5.53 -4.13 -1.26
C ARG A 15 4.81 -4.37 0.07
N LEU A 16 3.55 -3.98 0.12
CA LEU A 16 2.59 -4.41 1.13
C LEU A 16 1.64 -5.41 0.50
N VAL A 17 1.25 -6.41 1.26
CA VAL A 17 0.16 -7.31 0.88
C VAL A 17 -0.97 -7.08 1.87
N VAL A 18 -2.13 -6.73 1.35
CA VAL A 18 -3.36 -6.53 2.14
C VAL A 18 -4.45 -7.45 1.63
N THR A 19 -5.37 -7.82 2.52
CA THR A 19 -6.47 -8.73 2.23
C THR A 19 -7.78 -7.96 2.14
N VAL A 20 -8.60 -8.26 1.16
CA VAL A 20 -9.98 -7.76 1.08
C VAL A 20 -10.80 -8.41 2.18
N VAL A 21 -11.31 -7.64 3.11
CA VAL A 21 -12.11 -8.11 4.26
C VAL A 21 -13.59 -7.81 4.12
N SER A 22 -13.97 -6.90 3.23
CA SER A 22 -15.38 -6.58 2.95
C SER A 22 -15.52 -6.04 1.52
N VAL A 23 -16.61 -6.41 0.86
CA VAL A 23 -16.94 -5.98 -0.50
C VAL A 23 -18.30 -5.28 -0.51
N HIS A 24 -18.34 -4.08 -1.07
CA HIS A 24 -19.52 -3.27 -1.26
C HIS A 24 -19.69 -2.90 -2.74
N LYS A 25 -20.81 -2.27 -3.08
CA LYS A 25 -21.11 -1.91 -4.47
C LYS A 25 -20.04 -1.01 -5.10
N ASP A 26 -19.59 0.01 -4.36
CA ASP A 26 -18.74 1.07 -4.90
C ASP A 26 -17.35 1.13 -4.23
N TYR A 27 -17.06 0.24 -3.30
CA TYR A 27 -15.77 0.15 -2.61
C TYR A 27 -15.54 -1.22 -1.99
N VAL A 28 -14.29 -1.52 -1.71
CA VAL A 28 -13.89 -2.65 -0.87
C VAL A 28 -13.12 -2.14 0.35
N VAL A 29 -13.09 -2.96 1.39
CA VAL A 29 -12.31 -2.68 2.61
C VAL A 29 -11.17 -3.69 2.68
N VAL A 30 -9.97 -3.20 2.96
CA VAL A 30 -8.77 -4.02 3.18
C VAL A 30 -8.31 -3.93 4.64
N ASP A 31 -7.58 -4.94 5.09
CA ASP A 31 -7.02 -5.07 6.45
C ASP A 31 -5.77 -4.22 6.72
N GLY A 32 -5.49 -3.23 5.87
CA GLY A 32 -4.42 -2.26 6.03
C GLY A 32 -4.97 -0.86 6.36
N GLY A 33 -4.66 -0.34 7.53
CA GLY A 33 -5.02 1.00 7.99
C GLY A 33 -3.81 1.93 8.12
N CYS A 34 -3.95 3.01 8.90
CA CYS A 34 -2.89 3.98 9.13
C CYS A 34 -1.68 3.41 9.88
N LYS A 35 -1.83 2.28 10.55
CA LYS A 35 -0.72 1.54 11.16
C LYS A 35 0.08 0.73 10.15
N THR A 36 -0.43 0.54 8.94
CA THR A 36 0.18 -0.22 7.85
C THR A 36 0.67 0.69 6.73
N PHE A 37 -0.14 1.68 6.36
CA PHE A 37 0.18 2.65 5.32
C PHE A 37 0.69 3.96 5.92
N ALA A 38 1.54 4.66 5.17
CA ALA A 38 1.90 6.04 5.49
C ALA A 38 0.69 6.96 5.31
N THR A 39 0.53 7.91 6.23
CA THR A 39 -0.55 8.90 6.21
C THR A 39 -0.04 10.31 5.87
N ASP A 40 1.09 10.38 5.17
CA ASP A 40 1.64 11.66 4.74
C ASP A 40 0.65 12.44 3.87
N PRO A 41 0.69 13.77 3.91
CA PRO A 41 -0.10 14.61 3.04
C PRO A 41 0.11 14.20 1.59
N GLN A 42 -0.99 14.13 0.84
CA GLN A 42 -0.94 13.76 -0.57
C GLN A 42 -0.28 14.89 -1.35
N LEU A 43 0.64 14.49 -2.23
CA LEU A 43 1.30 15.41 -3.12
C LEU A 43 0.41 15.67 -4.33
N ASP A 44 -0.35 16.76 -4.28
CA ASP A 44 -1.27 17.19 -5.33
C ASP A 44 -0.70 18.31 -6.24
N GLN A 45 0.61 18.54 -6.17
CA GLN A 45 1.32 19.56 -6.91
C GLN A 45 2.45 18.98 -7.79
N PRO A 46 2.81 19.67 -8.89
CA PRO A 46 3.93 19.23 -9.71
C PRO A 46 5.22 19.06 -8.90
N PRO A 47 6.03 18.05 -9.20
CA PRO A 47 5.86 17.01 -10.22
C PRO A 47 5.05 15.78 -9.76
N TYR A 48 4.46 15.81 -8.57
CA TYR A 48 3.83 14.66 -7.94
C TYR A 48 2.31 14.82 -7.87
N PHE A 49 1.60 14.11 -8.74
CA PHE A 49 0.15 14.04 -8.72
C PHE A 49 -0.30 12.62 -8.41
N PHE A 50 -0.45 12.31 -7.13
CA PHE A 50 -0.96 11.01 -6.73
C PHE A 50 -2.03 11.17 -5.65
N GLU A 51 -3.22 10.65 -5.91
CA GLU A 51 -4.31 10.57 -4.94
C GLU A 51 -4.35 9.19 -4.28
N GLY A 52 -4.41 9.15 -2.96
CA GLY A 52 -4.47 7.91 -2.18
C GLY A 52 -3.20 7.66 -1.39
N TYR A 53 -3.21 6.58 -0.61
CA TYR A 53 -2.13 6.23 0.32
C TYR A 53 -1.25 5.09 -0.19
N ALA A 54 -1.64 4.46 -1.30
CA ALA A 54 -0.86 3.42 -1.97
C ALA A 54 -1.31 3.26 -3.43
N TRP A 55 -0.41 2.72 -4.24
CA TRP A 55 -0.70 2.33 -5.61
C TRP A 55 -0.76 0.81 -5.71
N PHE A 56 -1.74 0.29 -6.45
CA PHE A 56 -1.95 -1.15 -6.68
C PHE A 56 -1.50 -1.50 -8.10
N PRO A 57 -0.36 -2.19 -8.27
CA PRO A 57 0.16 -2.51 -9.61
C PRO A 57 -0.77 -3.35 -10.47
N GLN A 58 -1.48 -4.32 -9.84
CA GLN A 58 -2.42 -5.20 -10.53
C GLN A 58 -3.74 -4.49 -10.93
N TYR A 59 -4.08 -3.43 -10.20
CA TYR A 59 -5.31 -2.66 -10.36
C TYR A 59 -5.00 -1.15 -10.28
N PRO A 60 -4.40 -0.57 -11.34
CA PRO A 60 -3.93 0.82 -11.32
C PRO A 60 -5.05 1.84 -11.09
N GLU A 61 -6.31 1.46 -11.34
CA GLU A 61 -7.50 2.27 -11.08
C GLU A 61 -7.90 2.35 -9.61
N LEU A 62 -7.39 1.47 -8.75
CA LEU A 62 -7.74 1.45 -7.33
C LEU A 62 -7.02 2.56 -6.55
N ARG A 63 -7.75 3.15 -5.61
CA ARG A 63 -7.25 4.19 -4.69
C ARG A 63 -7.73 3.94 -3.28
N ILE A 64 -6.82 4.03 -2.31
CA ILE A 64 -7.20 4.09 -0.90
C ILE A 64 -7.64 5.53 -0.62
N ARG A 65 -8.92 5.72 -0.38
CA ARG A 65 -9.51 7.05 -0.13
C ARG A 65 -9.57 7.42 1.34
N ARG A 66 -9.64 6.44 2.21
CA ARG A 66 -9.76 6.64 3.65
C ARG A 66 -9.07 5.52 4.40
N LEU A 67 -8.42 5.87 5.50
CA LEU A 67 -7.81 4.94 6.45
C LEU A 67 -8.47 5.12 7.82
N THR A 68 -8.75 4.01 8.47
CA THR A 68 -8.86 3.92 9.94
C THR A 68 -7.55 3.38 10.48
N GLU A 69 -7.48 3.04 11.76
CA GLU A 69 -6.26 2.47 12.34
C GLU A 69 -5.86 1.16 11.67
N GLU A 70 -6.82 0.28 11.40
CA GLU A 70 -6.59 -1.09 10.93
C GLU A 70 -7.13 -1.37 9.52
N HIS A 71 -7.95 -0.48 8.95
CA HIS A 71 -8.61 -0.74 7.67
C HIS A 71 -8.47 0.41 6.69
N GLY A 72 -8.42 0.06 5.41
CA GLY A 72 -8.44 0.98 4.29
C GLY A 72 -9.69 0.82 3.43
N MET A 73 -10.35 1.93 3.10
CA MET A 73 -11.43 1.97 2.13
C MET A 73 -10.85 2.24 0.74
N VAL A 74 -11.05 1.29 -0.16
CA VAL A 74 -10.52 1.32 -1.53
C VAL A 74 -11.65 1.52 -2.51
N THR A 75 -11.54 2.52 -3.35
CA THR A 75 -12.46 2.80 -4.47
C THR A 75 -11.74 2.65 -5.80
N ALA A 76 -12.47 2.58 -6.90
CA ALA A 76 -11.91 2.58 -8.25
C ALA A 76 -12.16 3.90 -8.98
N GLU A 77 -11.22 4.32 -9.79
CA GLU A 77 -11.44 5.32 -10.83
C GLU A 77 -12.05 4.61 -12.04
N GLY A 78 -13.38 4.60 -12.12
CA GLY A 78 -14.13 3.81 -13.09
C GLY A 78 -14.81 2.60 -12.47
N PRO A 79 -15.12 1.56 -13.26
CA PRO A 79 -15.77 0.35 -12.74
C PRO A 79 -14.90 -0.35 -11.70
N MET A 80 -15.52 -0.78 -10.62
CA MET A 80 -14.84 -1.59 -9.60
C MET A 80 -14.48 -2.96 -10.19
N PRO A 81 -13.22 -3.40 -10.09
CA PRO A 81 -12.85 -4.77 -10.49
C PRO A 81 -13.58 -5.81 -9.63
N GLU A 82 -13.78 -6.99 -10.19
CA GLU A 82 -14.42 -8.10 -9.48
C GLU A 82 -13.47 -8.64 -8.39
N LEU A 83 -13.65 -8.15 -7.16
CA LEU A 83 -12.90 -8.55 -5.98
C LEU A 83 -13.80 -9.30 -5.01
N LYS A 84 -13.22 -10.23 -4.26
CA LYS A 84 -13.90 -11.06 -3.27
C LYS A 84 -13.21 -10.95 -1.92
N VAL A 85 -13.95 -11.18 -0.85
CA VAL A 85 -13.37 -11.33 0.50
C VAL A 85 -12.35 -12.47 0.49
N GLY A 86 -11.16 -12.19 0.98
CA GLY A 86 -10.01 -13.09 0.97
C GLY A 86 -9.03 -12.87 -0.19
N ASP A 87 -9.37 -12.05 -1.18
CA ASP A 87 -8.40 -11.68 -2.23
C ASP A 87 -7.27 -10.85 -1.62
N MET A 88 -6.05 -11.17 -2.03
CA MET A 88 -4.85 -10.42 -1.62
C MET A 88 -4.46 -9.42 -2.69
N LEU A 89 -4.23 -8.19 -2.27
CA LEU A 89 -3.80 -7.08 -3.12
C LEU A 89 -2.38 -6.67 -2.75
N GLU A 90 -1.52 -6.59 -3.74
CA GLU A 90 -0.20 -6.02 -3.60
C GLU A 90 -0.29 -4.49 -3.74
N ALA A 91 0.29 -3.77 -2.79
CA ALA A 91 0.27 -2.32 -2.73
C ALA A 91 1.69 -1.74 -2.57
N ILE A 92 1.95 -0.65 -3.25
CA ILE A 92 3.15 0.16 -3.06
C ILE A 92 2.77 1.38 -2.23
N PRO A 93 3.28 1.51 -0.99
CA PRO A 93 2.94 2.65 -0.14
C PRO A 93 3.57 3.94 -0.68
N VAL A 94 2.94 5.07 -0.37
CA VAL A 94 3.48 6.39 -0.75
C VAL A 94 4.77 6.73 -0.01
N HIS A 95 4.97 6.19 1.21
CA HIS A 95 6.16 6.43 2.01
C HIS A 95 6.49 5.19 2.87
N ILE A 96 7.64 4.58 2.62
CA ILE A 96 8.01 3.31 3.27
C ILE A 96 8.42 3.48 4.74
N CYS A 97 9.00 4.62 5.13
CA CYS A 97 9.53 4.79 6.50
C CYS A 97 8.45 4.65 7.58
N PRO A 98 7.32 5.39 7.52
CA PRO A 98 6.23 5.17 8.48
C PRO A 98 5.61 3.77 8.35
N THR A 99 5.56 3.23 7.14
CA THR A 99 5.02 1.90 6.87
C THR A 99 5.74 0.80 7.68
N VAL A 100 7.06 0.82 7.72
CA VAL A 100 7.84 -0.20 8.45
C VAL A 100 8.02 0.11 9.93
N ASN A 101 7.83 1.37 10.36
CA ASN A 101 8.15 1.83 11.70
C ASN A 101 7.44 1.06 12.83
N LEU A 102 6.22 0.60 12.59
CA LEU A 102 5.42 -0.16 13.57
C LEU A 102 5.52 -1.68 13.41
N GLN A 103 6.16 -2.16 12.36
CA GLN A 103 6.27 -3.59 12.09
C GLN A 103 7.39 -4.23 12.93
N ASN A 104 7.13 -5.43 13.46
CA ASN A 104 8.14 -6.19 14.18
C ASN A 104 9.18 -6.80 13.22
N GLN A 105 8.72 -7.20 12.05
CA GLN A 105 9.52 -7.90 11.04
C GLN A 105 9.01 -7.58 9.64
N ILE A 106 9.87 -7.79 8.66
CA ILE A 106 9.56 -7.75 7.24
C ILE A 106 9.95 -9.07 6.60
N TYR A 107 9.35 -9.37 5.45
CA TYR A 107 9.76 -10.48 4.62
C TYR A 107 10.65 -9.97 3.49
N VAL A 108 11.76 -10.63 3.28
CA VAL A 108 12.71 -10.33 2.20
C VAL A 108 12.69 -11.49 1.21
N ALA A 109 12.30 -11.21 -0.03
CA ALA A 109 12.34 -12.17 -1.13
C ALA A 109 13.61 -11.92 -1.97
N ASP A 110 14.47 -12.92 -2.05
CA ASP A 110 15.73 -12.85 -2.77
C ASP A 110 15.98 -14.17 -3.50
N GLY A 111 16.07 -14.11 -4.84
CA GLY A 111 16.35 -15.28 -5.67
C GLY A 111 15.38 -16.47 -5.47
N GLY A 112 14.11 -16.19 -5.15
CA GLY A 112 13.10 -17.21 -4.85
C GLY A 112 13.12 -17.74 -3.41
N VAL A 113 13.99 -17.22 -2.57
CA VAL A 113 14.05 -17.53 -1.13
C VAL A 113 13.34 -16.44 -0.35
N LEU A 114 12.40 -16.81 0.52
CA LEU A 114 11.73 -15.91 1.44
C LEU A 114 12.36 -16.04 2.83
N ARG A 115 12.84 -14.95 3.38
CA ARG A 115 13.36 -14.89 4.75
C ARG A 115 12.70 -13.77 5.54
N THR A 116 12.75 -13.88 6.86
CA THR A 116 12.24 -12.87 7.78
C THR A 116 13.39 -12.07 8.37
N GLU A 117 13.24 -10.74 8.37
CA GLU A 117 14.18 -9.82 8.99
C GLU A 117 13.49 -8.99 10.08
N ILE A 118 14.16 -8.81 11.21
CA ILE A 118 13.65 -7.98 12.31
C ILE A 118 13.86 -6.51 12.00
N VAL A 119 12.84 -5.69 12.23
CA VAL A 119 12.94 -4.22 12.12
C VAL A 119 13.63 -3.68 13.38
N ALA A 120 14.96 -3.56 13.33
CA ALA A 120 15.77 -3.12 14.47
C ALA A 120 15.44 -1.69 14.94
N GLY A 121 15.02 -0.82 14.02
CA GLY A 121 14.61 0.57 14.28
C GLY A 121 13.12 0.75 14.56
N ARG A 122 12.38 -0.30 14.91
CA ARG A 122 10.94 -0.24 15.17
C ARG A 122 10.61 0.82 16.23
N GLY A 123 9.64 1.70 15.89
CA GLY A 123 9.17 2.76 16.80
C GLY A 123 10.17 3.89 17.06
N LYS A 124 11.27 3.97 16.29
CA LYS A 124 12.32 4.99 16.46
C LYS A 124 12.27 6.11 15.41
N LEU A 125 11.24 6.13 14.58
CA LEU A 125 10.99 7.23 13.67
C LEU A 125 10.59 8.47 14.51
N GLN A 126 11.26 9.61 14.30
CA GLN A 126 11.03 10.89 14.99
C GLN A 126 10.68 11.97 13.98
#